data_cea53b5ec1c8bed6e7e9c89be8565b45
#
_entry.id   cea53b5ec1c8bed6e7e9c89be8565b45
#
_cell.length_a   1.000
_cell.length_b   1.000
_cell.length_c   1.000
_cell.angle_alpha   90.00
_cell.angle_beta   90.00
_cell.angle_gamma   90.00
#
_symmetry.space_group_name_H-M   'P 1'
#
loop_
_entity.id
_entity.type
_entity.pdbx_description
1 polymer ?
#
loop_
_entity_poly.entity_id
_entity_poly.type
_entity_poly.pdbx_seq_one_letter_code
_entity_poly.pdbx_strand_id
1 'polypeptide(L)'
;MTVSLKPVLVLDDQTSAAPVEAHEDPALREGMEAVDVYDLPSLDLEPYAALMVGGMVDQEFLWQHRDVLESFLARERAVVFCGQLLRSWLPGCGRFVPAKITSMRDYAVQLVEPDPVFAGVDPHDLTFRRGVAGFFARGHHPPPPDAKVLAALAGGQPTTWIDRKTTPGTVFVHAGNDLLGYAQVDSTAARLASQLLEWARAESGV
;
A
#
# COMPACT_ATOMS: atom_id res chain seq x y z
N MET A 1 -23.74 -18.30 9.04
CA MET A 1 -22.62 -17.88 9.91
C MET A 1 -21.96 -16.71 9.19
N THR A 2 -22.10 -15.51 9.73
CA THR A 2 -21.42 -14.32 9.20
C THR A 2 -19.95 -14.49 9.59
N VAL A 3 -19.07 -14.74 8.60
CA VAL A 3 -17.62 -14.72 8.83
C VAL A 3 -17.30 -13.28 9.20
N SER A 4 -16.89 -13.04 10.45
CA SER A 4 -16.39 -11.73 10.87
C SER A 4 -15.09 -11.51 10.11
N LEU A 5 -15.08 -10.58 9.17
CA LEU A 5 -13.86 -10.17 8.49
C LEU A 5 -12.89 -9.63 9.56
N LYS A 6 -11.68 -10.16 9.59
CA LYS A 6 -10.62 -9.68 10.48
C LYS A 6 -10.24 -8.24 10.10
N PRO A 7 -9.94 -7.35 11.05
CA PRO A 7 -9.52 -6.00 10.74
C PRO A 7 -8.17 -5.98 10.02
N VAL A 8 -7.90 -4.87 9.35
CA VAL A 8 -6.58 -4.54 8.80
C VAL A 8 -5.83 -3.72 9.85
N LEU A 9 -4.62 -4.12 10.20
CA LEU A 9 -3.76 -3.37 11.10
C LEU A 9 -2.95 -2.33 10.32
N VAL A 10 -3.08 -1.06 10.68
CA VAL A 10 -2.30 0.03 10.10
C VAL A 10 -1.20 0.42 11.08
N LEU A 11 0.07 0.30 10.64
CA LEU A 11 1.20 0.75 11.43
C LEU A 11 1.35 2.26 11.28
N ASP A 12 0.98 2.99 12.34
CA ASP A 12 1.04 4.44 12.39
C ASP A 12 2.45 4.90 12.79
N ASP A 13 3.00 5.82 12.03
CA ASP A 13 4.26 6.50 12.31
C ASP A 13 4.07 7.83 13.06
N GLN A 14 2.81 8.17 13.39
CA GLN A 14 2.39 9.42 14.06
C GLN A 14 2.81 10.70 13.31
N THR A 15 3.30 10.58 12.09
CA THR A 15 3.74 11.70 11.24
C THR A 15 2.91 11.84 9.97
N SER A 16 2.20 10.78 9.58
CA SER A 16 1.32 10.75 8.40
C SER A 16 -0.12 11.11 8.78
N ALA A 17 -0.75 11.98 8.00
CA ALA A 17 -2.17 12.28 8.15
C ALA A 17 -3.07 11.19 7.52
N ALA A 18 -2.53 10.33 6.66
CA ALA A 18 -3.32 9.39 5.88
C ALA A 18 -4.11 8.36 6.72
N PRO A 19 -3.54 7.72 7.75
CA PRO A 19 -4.33 6.87 8.64
C PRO A 19 -5.40 7.63 9.41
N VAL A 20 -5.09 8.86 9.85
CA VAL A 20 -6.05 9.74 10.56
C VAL A 20 -7.21 10.12 9.65
N GLU A 21 -6.92 10.59 8.42
CA GLU A 21 -7.95 10.95 7.44
C GLU A 21 -8.86 9.75 7.12
N ALA A 22 -8.30 8.55 6.98
CA ALA A 22 -9.08 7.33 6.76
C ALA A 22 -9.92 6.93 8.00
N HIS A 23 -9.42 7.15 9.21
CA HIS A 23 -10.17 6.90 10.46
C HIS A 23 -11.33 7.88 10.67
N GLU A 24 -11.31 9.06 10.06
CA GLU A 24 -12.43 10.00 10.07
C GLU A 24 -13.60 9.52 9.22
N ASP A 25 -13.37 8.61 8.27
CA ASP A 25 -14.42 7.96 7.49
C ASP A 25 -15.00 6.76 8.28
N PRO A 26 -16.29 6.83 8.74
CA PRO A 26 -16.90 5.76 9.52
C PRO A 26 -16.91 4.41 8.79
N ALA A 27 -17.02 4.41 7.44
CA ALA A 27 -17.06 3.19 6.64
C ALA A 27 -15.71 2.47 6.60
N LEU A 28 -14.61 3.23 6.70
CA LEU A 28 -13.26 2.66 6.74
C LEU A 28 -12.85 2.24 8.16
N ARG A 29 -13.27 3.02 9.16
CA ARG A 29 -12.88 2.83 10.57
C ARG A 29 -13.23 1.47 11.14
N GLU A 30 -14.40 0.90 10.79
CA GLU A 30 -14.79 -0.44 11.25
C GLU A 30 -13.89 -1.55 10.69
N GLY A 31 -13.13 -1.26 9.65
CA GLY A 31 -12.33 -2.22 8.91
C GLY A 31 -10.84 -2.18 9.20
N MET A 32 -10.38 -1.23 10.00
CA MET A 32 -8.97 -1.07 10.30
C MET A 32 -8.76 -0.68 11.77
N GLU A 33 -7.58 -1.01 12.26
CA GLU A 33 -7.07 -0.60 13.58
C GLU A 33 -5.70 0.03 13.37
N ALA A 34 -5.47 1.22 13.93
CA ALA A 34 -4.16 1.86 13.88
C ALA A 34 -3.43 1.66 15.20
N VAL A 35 -2.15 1.30 15.11
CA VAL A 35 -1.25 1.12 16.26
C VAL A 35 0.08 1.79 15.97
N ASP A 36 0.76 2.22 17.02
CA ASP A 36 2.12 2.74 16.91
C ASP A 36 3.05 1.67 16.33
N VAL A 37 3.86 2.03 15.32
CA VAL A 37 4.81 1.09 14.70
C VAL A 37 5.75 0.46 15.72
N TYR A 38 6.11 1.17 16.78
CA TYR A 38 7.00 0.68 17.82
C TYR A 38 6.38 -0.39 18.73
N ASP A 39 5.06 -0.55 18.72
CA ASP A 39 4.37 -1.64 19.42
C ASP A 39 4.43 -2.97 18.67
N LEU A 40 4.76 -2.97 17.36
CA LEU A 40 4.74 -4.12 16.48
C LEU A 40 5.34 -5.41 17.07
N PRO A 41 6.51 -5.40 17.74
CA PRO A 41 7.12 -6.64 18.27
C PRO A 41 6.34 -7.27 19.43
N SER A 42 5.45 -6.51 20.09
CA SER A 42 4.67 -6.96 21.24
C SER A 42 3.22 -7.33 20.91
N LEU A 43 2.79 -7.09 19.65
CA LEU A 43 1.41 -7.31 19.23
C LEU A 43 1.12 -8.78 18.93
N ASP A 44 -0.07 -9.23 19.34
CA ASP A 44 -0.66 -10.43 18.77
C ASP A 44 -1.24 -10.13 17.39
N LEU A 45 -0.59 -10.62 16.35
CA LEU A 45 -0.99 -10.39 14.95
C LEU A 45 -1.99 -11.42 14.42
N GLU A 46 -2.38 -12.44 15.22
CA GLU A 46 -3.33 -13.47 14.81
C GLU A 46 -4.72 -12.92 14.36
N PRO A 47 -5.28 -11.88 15.01
CA PRO A 47 -6.59 -11.37 14.63
C PRO A 47 -6.63 -10.65 13.28
N TYR A 48 -5.47 -10.21 12.75
CA TYR A 48 -5.44 -9.32 11.61
C TYR A 48 -5.33 -10.06 10.27
N ALA A 49 -6.13 -9.62 9.30
CA ALA A 49 -6.10 -10.10 7.93
C ALA A 49 -4.87 -9.59 7.17
N ALA A 50 -4.52 -8.32 7.38
CA ALA A 50 -3.41 -7.69 6.70
C ALA A 50 -2.73 -6.64 7.57
N LEU A 51 -1.48 -6.32 7.23
CA LEU A 51 -0.73 -5.18 7.76
C LEU A 51 -0.58 -4.13 6.67
N MET A 52 -0.82 -2.86 7.01
CA MET A 52 -0.57 -1.72 6.14
C MET A 52 0.53 -0.85 6.73
N VAL A 53 1.50 -0.50 5.90
CA VAL A 53 2.70 0.26 6.28
C VAL A 53 2.82 1.49 5.39
N GLY A 54 2.78 2.67 5.99
CA GLY A 54 2.91 3.95 5.31
C GLY A 54 4.34 4.34 4.97
N GLY A 55 4.50 5.39 4.16
CA GLY A 55 5.80 5.79 3.61
C GLY A 55 6.74 6.50 4.59
N MET A 56 6.21 7.02 5.70
CA MET A 56 6.99 7.79 6.67
C MET A 56 7.43 6.95 7.88
N VAL A 57 7.11 5.66 7.87
CA VAL A 57 7.47 4.72 8.94
C VAL A 57 8.98 4.64 9.18
N ASP A 58 9.38 4.40 10.42
CA ASP A 58 10.78 4.12 10.77
C ASP A 58 11.24 2.79 10.15
N GLN A 59 11.88 2.88 8.99
CA GLN A 59 12.34 1.70 8.25
C GLN A 59 13.56 1.02 8.88
N GLU A 60 14.30 1.71 9.72
CA GLU A 60 15.38 1.08 10.51
C GLU A 60 14.78 0.18 11.58
N PHE A 61 13.75 0.64 12.27
CA PHE A 61 13.01 -0.16 13.24
C PHE A 61 12.37 -1.39 12.56
N LEU A 62 11.67 -1.22 11.42
CA LEU A 62 11.10 -2.33 10.67
C LEU A 62 12.16 -3.32 10.19
N TRP A 63 13.35 -2.85 9.81
CA TRP A 63 14.45 -3.73 9.41
C TRP A 63 14.98 -4.55 10.59
N GLN A 64 15.05 -3.99 11.78
CA GLN A 64 15.45 -4.70 13.00
C GLN A 64 14.42 -5.77 13.42
N HIS A 65 13.14 -5.53 13.15
CA HIS A 65 12.02 -6.41 13.48
C HIS A 65 11.38 -7.08 12.24
N ARG A 66 12.12 -7.23 11.14
CA ARG A 66 11.59 -7.81 9.89
C ARG A 66 11.11 -9.25 10.03
N ASP A 67 11.63 -9.99 10.99
CA ASP A 67 11.21 -11.35 11.32
C ASP A 67 9.72 -11.43 11.73
N VAL A 68 9.18 -10.38 12.33
CA VAL A 68 7.74 -10.27 12.65
C VAL A 68 6.92 -10.22 11.36
N LEU A 69 7.35 -9.40 10.38
CA LEU A 69 6.68 -9.27 9.07
C LEU A 69 6.84 -10.54 8.23
N GLU A 70 8.03 -11.16 8.24
CA GLU A 70 8.28 -12.44 7.58
C GLU A 70 7.40 -13.54 8.16
N SER A 71 7.25 -13.59 9.50
CA SER A 71 6.36 -14.54 10.19
C SER A 71 4.89 -14.29 9.88
N PHE A 72 4.48 -13.05 9.71
CA PHE A 72 3.12 -12.69 9.31
C PHE A 72 2.82 -13.16 7.88
N LEU A 73 3.73 -12.91 6.93
CA LEU A 73 3.62 -13.39 5.55
C LEU A 73 3.65 -14.93 5.46
N ALA A 74 4.43 -15.60 6.33
CA ALA A 74 4.48 -17.07 6.37
C ALA A 74 3.13 -17.71 6.74
N ARG A 75 2.21 -16.96 7.33
CA ARG A 75 0.83 -17.38 7.64
C ARG A 75 -0.17 -17.07 6.51
N GLU A 76 0.30 -16.86 5.29
CA GLU A 76 -0.52 -16.54 4.12
C GLU A 76 -1.33 -15.24 4.29
N ARG A 77 -0.80 -14.27 5.05
CA ARG A 77 -1.40 -12.94 5.26
C ARG A 77 -0.86 -11.94 4.25
N ALA A 78 -1.53 -10.78 4.15
CA ALA A 78 -1.12 -9.72 3.24
C ALA A 78 -0.35 -8.59 3.96
N VAL A 79 0.69 -8.09 3.31
CA VAL A 79 1.38 -6.86 3.71
C VAL A 79 1.24 -5.84 2.59
N VAL A 80 0.71 -4.67 2.91
CA VAL A 80 0.58 -3.52 2.01
C VAL A 80 1.62 -2.48 2.41
N PHE A 81 2.45 -2.07 1.46
CA PHE A 81 3.40 -0.99 1.66
C PHE A 81 3.13 0.15 0.67
N CYS A 82 2.95 1.36 1.19
CA CYS A 82 2.86 2.58 0.40
C CYS A 82 4.01 3.51 0.79
N GLY A 83 4.97 3.75 -0.10
CA GLY A 83 6.10 4.60 0.23
C GLY A 83 7.35 4.34 -0.61
N GLN A 84 8.47 4.83 -0.09
CA GLN A 84 9.80 4.65 -0.68
C GLN A 84 10.64 3.71 0.18
N LEU A 85 10.85 2.47 -0.29
CA LEU A 85 11.65 1.49 0.44
C LEU A 85 13.14 1.87 0.39
N LEU A 86 13.68 2.26 1.54
CA LEU A 86 15.09 2.63 1.70
C LEU A 86 15.91 1.52 2.38
N ARG A 87 15.27 0.73 3.25
CA ARG A 87 15.84 -0.43 3.91
C ARG A 87 15.11 -1.70 3.45
N SER A 88 15.82 -2.81 3.26
CA SER A 88 15.26 -4.06 2.73
C SER A 88 14.58 -4.86 3.86
N TRP A 89 13.50 -4.33 4.42
CA TRP A 89 12.70 -5.01 5.44
C TRP A 89 11.52 -5.79 4.85
N LEU A 90 11.12 -5.49 3.61
CA LEU A 90 9.99 -6.14 2.93
C LEU A 90 10.51 -7.15 1.91
N PRO A 91 10.21 -8.46 2.07
CA PRO A 91 10.63 -9.49 1.13
C PRO A 91 10.15 -9.23 -0.30
N GLY A 92 10.98 -9.53 -1.30
CA GLY A 92 10.65 -9.36 -2.71
C GLY A 92 10.64 -7.92 -3.22
N CYS A 93 10.63 -6.92 -2.35
CA CYS A 93 10.59 -5.53 -2.75
C CYS A 93 12.00 -4.95 -2.97
N GLY A 94 12.27 -4.52 -4.20
CA GLY A 94 13.48 -3.77 -4.53
C GLY A 94 13.48 -2.36 -3.89
N ARG A 95 14.66 -1.80 -3.65
CA ARG A 95 14.78 -0.42 -3.15
C ARG A 95 14.16 0.57 -4.12
N PHE A 96 13.69 1.69 -3.58
CA PHE A 96 13.11 2.77 -4.39
C PHE A 96 14.12 3.33 -5.41
N VAL A 97 13.67 3.45 -6.65
CA VAL A 97 14.41 4.05 -7.77
C VAL A 97 13.65 5.30 -8.23
N PRO A 98 14.21 6.50 -8.05
CA PRO A 98 13.58 7.73 -8.52
C PRO A 98 13.38 7.70 -10.04
N ALA A 99 12.22 8.17 -10.51
CA ALA A 99 12.00 8.37 -11.94
C ALA A 99 12.72 9.64 -12.43
N LYS A 100 13.23 9.58 -13.66
CA LYS A 100 13.76 10.79 -14.31
C LYS A 100 12.59 11.62 -14.82
N ILE A 101 12.23 12.65 -14.06
CA ILE A 101 11.16 13.59 -14.42
C ILE A 101 11.75 14.81 -15.11
N THR A 102 11.33 15.05 -16.33
CA THR A 102 11.76 16.20 -17.15
C THR A 102 10.59 17.11 -17.52
N SER A 103 9.38 16.59 -17.45
CA SER A 103 8.14 17.29 -17.76
C SER A 103 6.99 16.79 -16.90
N MET A 104 5.89 17.55 -16.87
CA MET A 104 4.64 17.13 -16.19
C MET A 104 4.04 15.84 -16.78
N ARG A 105 4.32 15.54 -18.06
CA ARG A 105 3.84 14.32 -18.72
C ARG A 105 4.46 13.05 -18.17
N ASP A 106 5.67 13.17 -17.60
CA ASP A 106 6.40 12.04 -17.03
C ASP A 106 5.72 11.49 -15.75
N TYR A 107 4.84 12.31 -15.13
CA TYR A 107 4.02 11.91 -13.99
C TYR A 107 2.73 11.19 -14.37
N ALA A 108 2.39 11.13 -15.68
CA ALA A 108 1.15 10.50 -16.10
C ALA A 108 1.09 9.04 -15.65
N VAL A 109 0.02 8.69 -14.94
CA VAL A 109 -0.22 7.34 -14.46
C VAL A 109 -0.98 6.55 -15.51
N GLN A 110 -0.59 5.30 -15.70
CA GLN A 110 -1.26 4.34 -16.56
C GLN A 110 -1.66 3.13 -15.73
N LEU A 111 -2.90 2.67 -15.84
CA LEU A 111 -3.32 1.38 -15.33
C LEU A 111 -2.86 0.30 -16.32
N VAL A 112 -2.17 -0.72 -15.82
CA VAL A 112 -1.52 -1.76 -16.64
C VAL A 112 -2.38 -3.01 -16.67
N GLU A 113 -2.56 -3.65 -15.52
CA GLU A 113 -3.40 -4.83 -15.40
C GLU A 113 -4.64 -4.52 -14.55
N PRO A 114 -5.84 -4.98 -14.96
CA PRO A 114 -7.05 -4.74 -14.20
C PRO A 114 -7.00 -5.41 -12.81
N ASP A 115 -7.43 -4.66 -11.80
CA ASP A 115 -7.50 -5.14 -10.42
C ASP A 115 -8.62 -4.42 -9.66
N PRO A 116 -9.31 -5.09 -8.69
CA PRO A 116 -10.34 -4.47 -7.86
C PRO A 116 -9.91 -3.18 -7.17
N VAL A 117 -8.64 -3.06 -6.76
CA VAL A 117 -8.11 -1.86 -6.09
C VAL A 117 -8.25 -0.61 -6.96
N PHE A 118 -8.19 -0.73 -8.29
CA PHE A 118 -8.32 0.38 -9.23
C PHE A 118 -9.65 0.37 -10.01
N ALA A 119 -10.64 -0.42 -9.60
CA ALA A 119 -11.92 -0.50 -10.30
C ALA A 119 -12.64 0.85 -10.31
N GLY A 120 -12.96 1.38 -11.51
CA GLY A 120 -13.65 2.66 -11.67
C GLY A 120 -12.83 3.90 -11.32
N VAL A 121 -11.52 3.77 -11.17
CA VAL A 121 -10.59 4.89 -10.95
C VAL A 121 -10.07 5.39 -12.29
N ASP A 122 -10.21 6.71 -12.54
CA ASP A 122 -9.65 7.36 -13.73
C ASP A 122 -8.13 7.60 -13.53
N PRO A 123 -7.25 7.14 -14.42
CA PRO A 123 -5.82 7.45 -14.37
C PRO A 123 -5.49 8.94 -14.31
N HIS A 124 -6.34 9.79 -14.86
CA HIS A 124 -6.20 11.24 -14.76
C HIS A 124 -6.26 11.70 -13.29
N ASP A 125 -7.17 11.16 -12.50
CA ASP A 125 -7.35 11.50 -11.08
C ASP A 125 -6.19 10.99 -10.20
N LEU A 126 -5.47 9.94 -10.66
CA LEU A 126 -4.22 9.50 -10.04
C LEU A 126 -3.05 10.43 -10.41
N THR A 127 -3.05 10.90 -11.66
CA THR A 127 -1.99 11.81 -12.15
C THR A 127 -2.07 13.18 -11.49
N PHE A 128 -3.30 13.71 -11.34
CA PHE A 128 -3.54 15.06 -10.84
C PHE A 128 -4.37 15.07 -9.56
N ARG A 129 -3.78 15.57 -8.47
CA ARG A 129 -4.49 15.87 -7.23
C ARG A 129 -4.61 17.40 -7.11
N ARG A 130 -5.85 17.93 -7.20
CA ARG A 130 -6.11 19.39 -7.20
C ARG A 130 -5.26 20.14 -8.25
N GLY A 131 -5.13 19.57 -9.44
CA GLY A 131 -4.36 20.15 -10.55
C GLY A 131 -2.83 20.01 -10.45
N VAL A 132 -2.32 19.31 -9.43
CA VAL A 132 -0.88 19.10 -9.23
C VAL A 132 -0.53 17.64 -9.48
N ALA A 133 0.48 17.39 -10.33
CA ALA A 133 0.99 16.04 -10.59
C ALA A 133 2.11 15.63 -9.62
N GLY A 134 2.38 14.33 -9.55
CA GLY A 134 3.48 13.75 -8.78
C GLY A 134 3.16 13.40 -7.33
N PHE A 135 1.87 13.44 -6.93
CA PHE A 135 1.44 12.92 -5.64
C PHE A 135 1.30 11.39 -5.63
N PHE A 136 0.90 10.79 -6.76
CA PHE A 136 0.73 9.36 -6.85
C PHE A 136 2.06 8.63 -6.73
N ALA A 137 3.04 8.95 -7.58
CA ALA A 137 4.39 8.39 -7.48
C ALA A 137 5.44 9.30 -8.14
N ARG A 138 6.70 9.18 -7.68
CA ARG A 138 7.87 9.87 -8.24
C ARG A 138 9.00 8.91 -8.59
N GLY A 139 8.71 7.63 -8.65
CA GLY A 139 9.64 6.57 -8.91
C GLY A 139 8.96 5.23 -8.82
N HIS A 140 9.73 4.19 -8.61
CA HIS A 140 9.23 2.83 -8.58
C HIS A 140 10.07 1.94 -7.67
N HIS A 141 9.52 0.77 -7.36
CA HIS A 141 10.25 -0.36 -6.82
C HIS A 141 10.34 -1.42 -7.93
N PRO A 142 11.56 -1.91 -8.28
CA PRO A 142 11.66 -3.07 -9.16
C PRO A 142 10.86 -4.24 -8.58
N PRO A 143 9.82 -4.72 -9.28
CA PRO A 143 9.04 -5.85 -8.80
C PRO A 143 9.77 -7.17 -9.01
N PRO A 144 9.42 -8.23 -8.27
CA PRO A 144 9.82 -9.59 -8.62
C PRO A 144 9.31 -10.00 -10.02
N PRO A 145 9.94 -11.01 -10.67
CA PRO A 145 9.61 -11.37 -12.06
C PRO A 145 8.14 -11.73 -12.31
N ASP A 146 7.48 -12.35 -11.33
CA ASP A 146 6.09 -12.84 -11.45
C ASP A 146 5.06 -11.90 -10.80
N ALA A 147 5.47 -10.70 -10.40
CA ALA A 147 4.56 -9.73 -9.81
C ALA A 147 3.57 -9.18 -10.85
N LYS A 148 2.30 -9.06 -10.44
CA LYS A 148 1.25 -8.42 -11.21
C LYS A 148 1.40 -6.91 -11.12
N VAL A 149 1.72 -6.23 -12.23
CA VAL A 149 1.85 -4.77 -12.27
C VAL A 149 0.48 -4.13 -12.50
N LEU A 150 0.03 -3.31 -11.56
CA LEU A 150 -1.28 -2.66 -11.60
C LEU A 150 -1.22 -1.26 -12.22
N ALA A 151 -0.19 -0.49 -11.88
CA ALA A 151 -0.01 0.87 -12.38
C ALA A 151 1.46 1.18 -12.64
N ALA A 152 1.71 2.06 -13.62
CA ALA A 152 3.04 2.52 -13.99
C ALA A 152 3.01 4.03 -14.33
N LEU A 153 4.18 4.69 -14.26
CA LEU A 153 4.36 6.02 -14.87
C LEU A 153 4.45 5.92 -16.39
N ALA A 154 4.30 7.05 -17.08
CA ALA A 154 4.35 7.14 -18.55
C ALA A 154 5.61 6.50 -19.18
N GLY A 155 6.72 6.48 -18.46
CA GLY A 155 7.96 5.82 -18.86
C GLY A 155 8.00 4.30 -18.64
N GLY A 156 6.88 3.68 -18.24
CA GLY A 156 6.77 2.24 -17.99
C GLY A 156 7.31 1.78 -16.63
N GLN A 157 7.69 2.70 -15.75
CA GLN A 157 8.16 2.33 -14.40
C GLN A 157 6.99 1.86 -13.54
N PRO A 158 7.01 0.61 -13.01
CA PRO A 158 5.90 0.04 -12.24
C PRO A 158 5.79 0.71 -10.87
N THR A 159 4.73 1.48 -10.66
CA THR A 159 4.50 2.20 -9.40
C THR A 159 3.71 1.41 -8.39
N THR A 160 2.85 0.49 -8.86
CA THR A 160 2.02 -0.34 -8.00
C THR A 160 1.98 -1.75 -8.55
N TRP A 161 2.24 -2.73 -7.67
CA TRP A 161 2.26 -4.13 -8.04
C TRP A 161 1.92 -5.05 -6.87
N ILE A 162 1.56 -6.29 -7.17
CA ILE A 162 1.24 -7.36 -6.22
C ILE A 162 2.15 -8.56 -6.49
N ASP A 163 2.79 -9.07 -5.46
CA ASP A 163 3.56 -10.32 -5.49
C ASP A 163 2.89 -11.39 -4.61
N ARG A 164 2.62 -12.56 -5.22
CA ARG A 164 2.05 -13.75 -4.57
C ARG A 164 2.95 -14.97 -4.71
N LYS A 165 4.25 -14.75 -4.99
CA LYS A 165 5.20 -15.84 -5.33
C LYS A 165 6.44 -15.86 -4.46
N THR A 166 6.94 -14.70 -4.04
CA THR A 166 8.18 -14.62 -3.26
C THR A 166 8.00 -15.13 -1.83
N THR A 167 6.80 -14.95 -1.26
CA THR A 167 6.44 -15.44 0.08
C THR A 167 5.16 -16.24 0.02
N PRO A 168 4.84 -17.07 1.05
CA PRO A 168 3.53 -17.71 1.14
C PRO A 168 2.38 -16.71 1.19
N GLY A 169 2.56 -15.56 1.82
CA GLY A 169 1.60 -14.46 1.83
C GLY A 169 1.73 -13.53 0.64
N THR A 170 0.87 -12.52 0.60
CA THR A 170 0.80 -11.55 -0.49
C THR A 170 1.45 -10.23 -0.11
N VAL A 171 2.27 -9.68 -1.00
CA VAL A 171 2.88 -8.35 -0.86
C VAL A 171 2.28 -7.40 -1.89
N PHE A 172 1.66 -6.32 -1.43
CA PHE A 172 1.22 -5.19 -2.25
C PHE A 172 2.18 -4.03 -2.05
N VAL A 173 2.69 -3.47 -3.13
CA VAL A 173 3.60 -2.32 -3.06
C VAL A 173 3.07 -1.18 -3.91
N HIS A 174 3.07 0.02 -3.33
CA HIS A 174 2.85 1.28 -4.03
C HIS A 174 4.02 2.25 -3.76
N ALA A 175 4.70 2.67 -4.82
CA ALA A 175 5.90 3.51 -4.74
C ALA A 175 5.59 5.01 -4.61
N GLY A 176 4.61 5.36 -3.78
CA GLY A 176 4.12 6.73 -3.67
C GLY A 176 3.50 7.05 -2.32
N ASN A 177 2.68 8.09 -2.29
CA ASN A 177 1.96 8.46 -1.09
C ASN A 177 0.98 7.37 -0.68
N ASP A 178 0.67 7.32 0.63
CA ASP A 178 -0.27 6.36 1.16
C ASP A 178 -1.63 6.44 0.45
N LEU A 179 -2.10 5.29 -0.04
CA LEU A 179 -3.37 5.21 -0.77
C LEU A 179 -4.60 5.44 0.13
N LEU A 180 -4.48 5.26 1.45
CA LEU A 180 -5.52 5.64 2.40
C LEU A 180 -5.77 7.16 2.40
N GLY A 181 -4.74 7.97 2.13
CA GLY A 181 -4.84 9.43 2.02
C GLY A 181 -5.66 9.93 0.83
N TYR A 182 -6.18 9.02 -0.01
CA TYR A 182 -7.14 9.37 -1.06
C TYR A 182 -8.60 9.32 -0.60
N ALA A 183 -8.90 8.88 0.63
CA ALA A 183 -10.27 8.77 1.14
C ALA A 183 -11.08 10.07 1.04
N GLN A 184 -10.43 11.22 1.23
CA GLN A 184 -11.07 12.54 1.28
C GLN A 184 -10.94 13.38 -0.01
N VAL A 185 -10.51 12.77 -1.14
CA VAL A 185 -10.39 13.51 -2.40
C VAL A 185 -11.74 13.57 -3.15
N ASP A 186 -12.02 14.70 -3.80
CA ASP A 186 -13.20 14.86 -4.63
C ASP A 186 -12.91 14.43 -6.09
N SER A 187 -12.71 13.12 -6.26
CA SER A 187 -12.44 12.50 -7.57
C SER A 187 -12.66 10.99 -7.51
N THR A 188 -12.52 10.28 -8.64
CA THR A 188 -12.66 8.82 -8.68
C THR A 188 -11.61 8.11 -7.82
N ALA A 189 -10.48 8.76 -7.54
CA ALA A 189 -9.41 8.22 -6.68
C ALA A 189 -9.85 8.04 -5.21
N ALA A 190 -10.93 8.66 -4.75
CA ALA A 190 -11.50 8.43 -3.42
C ALA A 190 -11.86 6.95 -3.16
N ARG A 191 -12.10 6.18 -4.23
CA ARG A 191 -12.37 4.73 -4.14
C ARG A 191 -11.19 3.92 -3.63
N LEU A 192 -9.96 4.41 -3.79
CA LEU A 192 -8.74 3.65 -3.49
C LEU A 192 -8.69 3.15 -2.05
N ALA A 193 -9.04 3.98 -1.08
CA ALA A 193 -8.93 3.61 0.33
C ALA A 193 -9.84 2.42 0.67
N SER A 194 -11.13 2.48 0.33
CA SER A 194 -12.08 1.40 0.59
C SER A 194 -11.73 0.13 -0.20
N GLN A 195 -11.42 0.27 -1.50
CA GLN A 195 -11.06 -0.86 -2.36
C GLN A 195 -9.77 -1.55 -1.90
N LEU A 196 -8.78 -0.80 -1.41
CA LEU A 196 -7.54 -1.38 -0.87
C LEU A 196 -7.79 -2.14 0.43
N LEU A 197 -8.64 -1.63 1.33
CA LEU A 197 -9.01 -2.33 2.56
C LEU A 197 -9.79 -3.61 2.28
N GLU A 198 -10.74 -3.57 1.35
CA GLU A 198 -11.49 -4.75 0.90
C GLU A 198 -10.56 -5.78 0.27
N TRP A 199 -9.65 -5.33 -0.62
CA TRP A 199 -8.65 -6.17 -1.24
C TRP A 199 -7.74 -6.84 -0.18
N ALA A 200 -7.20 -6.05 0.77
CA ALA A 200 -6.30 -6.55 1.80
C ALA A 200 -6.95 -7.64 2.68
N ARG A 201 -8.25 -7.51 2.97
CA ARG A 201 -9.02 -8.53 3.69
C ARG A 201 -9.24 -9.79 2.86
N ALA A 202 -9.53 -9.63 1.56
CA ALA A 202 -9.80 -10.76 0.66
C ALA A 202 -8.55 -11.61 0.41
N GLU A 203 -7.36 -11.01 0.39
CA GLU A 203 -6.08 -11.70 0.17
C GLU A 203 -5.65 -12.60 1.34
N SER A 204 -6.24 -12.46 2.51
CA SER A 204 -5.85 -13.24 3.70
C SER A 204 -6.38 -14.67 3.74
N GLY A 205 -6.89 -15.21 2.63
CA GLY A 205 -7.23 -16.63 2.48
C GLY A 205 -8.25 -17.21 3.48
N VAL A 206 -9.15 -16.36 4.05
CA VAL A 206 -10.16 -16.77 5.06
C VAL A 206 -11.57 -16.58 4.52
#